data_3674dea9a17d3bcd72f6926927add9e2
#
_entry.id   3674dea9a17d3bcd72f6926927add9e2
#
_cell.length_a   1.000
_cell.length_b   1.000
_cell.length_c   1.000
_cell.angle_alpha   90.00
_cell.angle_beta   90.00
_cell.angle_gamma   90.00
#
_symmetry.space_group_name_H-M   'P 1'
#
loop_
_entity.id
_entity.type
_entity.pdbx_description
1 polymer ?
#
loop_
_entity_poly.entity_id
_entity_poly.type
_entity_poly.pdbx_seq_one_letter_code
_entity_poly.pdbx_strand_id
1 'polypeptide(L)'
;MSLPSPSDCIAGLAASRLVRVLVQRVSSAAVRVDGRVVGAIRPDGQGLVAFVGVTHGDDLDKARRLAEKLWNLWVLADEKSASDMHAPILVISQFTLYADTAKGRRPSWNAAAPGAVAQPLIAAFAAALRQLGAHVEAGVFGAHMQVELVNDGPVTVMLEG
;
A
#
# COMPACT_ATOMS: atom_id res chain seq x y z
N MET A 1 34.86 13.32 -24.28
CA MET A 1 33.63 12.93 -23.57
C MET A 1 33.67 11.40 -23.45
N SER A 2 33.98 10.90 -22.27
CA SER A 2 34.04 9.45 -22.02
C SER A 2 32.65 8.90 -21.85
N LEU A 3 32.36 7.77 -22.54
CA LEU A 3 31.10 7.03 -22.30
C LEU A 3 31.14 6.44 -20.88
N PRO A 4 30.03 6.47 -20.14
CA PRO A 4 29.97 5.84 -18.83
C PRO A 4 30.27 4.33 -18.95
N SER A 5 30.98 3.80 -17.98
CA SER A 5 31.30 2.38 -17.95
C SER A 5 30.05 1.52 -17.70
N PRO A 6 30.06 0.23 -18.12
CA PRO A 6 28.94 -0.67 -17.87
C PRO A 6 28.57 -0.81 -16.41
N SER A 7 29.50 -0.54 -15.48
CA SER A 7 29.26 -0.54 -14.04
C SER A 7 28.40 0.64 -13.58
N ASP A 8 28.42 1.77 -14.29
CA ASP A 8 27.61 2.94 -13.94
C ASP A 8 26.13 2.75 -14.32
N CYS A 9 25.86 1.89 -15.31
CA CYS A 9 24.48 1.54 -15.69
C CYS A 9 23.80 0.59 -14.69
N ILE A 10 24.57 -0.17 -13.90
CA ILE A 10 24.05 -1.12 -12.93
C ILE A 10 23.66 -0.42 -11.64
N ALA A 11 24.32 0.70 -11.29
CA ALA A 11 24.00 1.47 -10.12
C ALA A 11 22.60 2.13 -10.16
N GLY A 12 22.07 2.38 -11.36
CA GLY A 12 20.71 2.91 -11.55
C GLY A 12 19.58 1.89 -11.33
N LEU A 13 19.88 0.59 -11.40
CA LEU A 13 18.91 -0.49 -11.19
C LEU A 13 18.78 -0.94 -9.73
N ALA A 14 19.70 -0.52 -8.87
CA ALA A 14 19.67 -0.82 -7.43
C ALA A 14 18.75 0.12 -6.64
N ALA A 15 18.10 1.09 -7.28
CA ALA A 15 17.47 2.24 -6.63
C ALA A 15 15.98 2.08 -6.28
N SER A 16 15.39 0.88 -6.41
CA SER A 16 13.93 0.73 -6.18
C SER A 16 13.61 -0.22 -5.02
N ARG A 17 14.21 0.03 -3.87
CA ARG A 17 13.80 -0.65 -2.62
C ARG A 17 12.86 0.27 -1.85
N LEU A 18 11.61 0.30 -2.28
CA LEU A 18 10.62 1.22 -1.74
C LEU A 18 9.38 0.44 -1.31
N VAL A 19 8.84 0.73 -0.16
CA VAL A 19 7.47 0.33 0.18
C VAL A 19 6.54 0.83 -0.91
N ARG A 20 5.66 -0.02 -1.39
CA ARG A 20 4.62 0.33 -2.37
C ARG A 20 3.26 0.30 -1.73
N VAL A 21 2.50 1.35 -1.96
CA VAL A 21 1.11 1.43 -1.52
C VAL A 21 0.23 1.75 -2.72
N LEU A 22 -0.59 0.79 -3.12
CA LEU A 22 -1.62 1.02 -4.13
C LEU A 22 -2.87 1.52 -3.42
N VAL A 23 -3.27 2.73 -3.76
CA VAL A 23 -4.39 3.43 -3.10
C VAL A 23 -5.55 3.56 -4.07
N GLN A 24 -6.73 3.13 -3.64
CA GLN A 24 -7.98 3.38 -4.37
C GLN A 24 -8.95 4.16 -3.49
N ARG A 25 -9.52 5.21 -4.07
CA ARG A 25 -10.64 5.93 -3.47
C ARG A 25 -11.89 5.08 -3.61
N VAL A 26 -12.62 4.91 -2.51
CA VAL A 26 -13.77 4.00 -2.46
C VAL A 26 -14.99 4.65 -1.82
N SER A 27 -16.17 4.21 -2.22
CA SER A 27 -17.42 4.50 -1.52
C SER A 27 -17.72 3.47 -0.45
N SER A 28 -17.19 2.25 -0.59
CA SER A 28 -17.25 1.19 0.41
C SER A 28 -16.19 0.14 0.13
N ALA A 29 -15.74 -0.56 1.16
CA ALA A 29 -14.85 -1.71 1.01
C ALA A 29 -15.00 -2.66 2.20
N ALA A 30 -14.75 -3.95 1.93
CA ALA A 30 -14.73 -4.99 2.95
C ALA A 30 -13.71 -6.06 2.58
N VAL A 31 -13.13 -6.68 3.60
CA VAL A 31 -12.26 -7.83 3.42
C VAL A 31 -12.80 -9.02 4.20
N ARG A 32 -12.85 -10.18 3.55
CA ARG A 32 -13.33 -11.44 4.13
C ARG A 32 -12.23 -12.47 4.18
N VAL A 33 -12.25 -13.23 5.27
CA VAL A 33 -11.44 -14.43 5.46
C VAL A 33 -12.39 -15.55 5.84
N ASP A 34 -12.36 -16.67 5.11
CA ASP A 34 -13.27 -17.81 5.32
C ASP A 34 -14.76 -17.40 5.36
N GLY A 35 -15.15 -16.50 4.46
CA GLY A 35 -16.52 -16.01 4.33
C GLY A 35 -16.96 -14.99 5.39
N ARG A 36 -16.09 -14.64 6.35
CA ARG A 36 -16.39 -13.67 7.40
C ARG A 36 -15.72 -12.32 7.12
N VAL A 37 -16.45 -11.24 7.33
CA VAL A 37 -15.90 -9.90 7.25
C VAL A 37 -14.98 -9.68 8.46
N VAL A 38 -13.69 -9.45 8.18
CA VAL A 38 -12.67 -9.15 9.21
C VAL A 38 -12.31 -7.67 9.28
N GLY A 39 -12.65 -6.91 8.25
CA GLY A 39 -12.49 -5.46 8.23
C GLY A 39 -13.42 -4.87 7.18
N ALA A 40 -13.97 -3.69 7.46
CA ALA A 40 -14.84 -3.00 6.52
C ALA A 40 -14.85 -1.50 6.79
N ILE A 41 -14.97 -0.72 5.73
CA ILE A 41 -15.23 0.72 5.81
C ILE A 41 -16.47 1.07 5.01
N ARG A 42 -17.34 1.87 5.60
CA ARG A 42 -18.59 2.37 5.00
C ARG A 42 -18.73 3.86 5.31
N PRO A 43 -17.91 4.70 4.66
CA PRO A 43 -17.97 6.13 4.91
C PRO A 43 -19.28 6.73 4.43
N ASP A 44 -19.69 7.86 5.03
CA ASP A 44 -20.81 8.66 4.54
C ASP A 44 -20.47 9.36 3.22
N GLY A 45 -19.21 9.43 2.87
CA GLY A 45 -18.68 9.98 1.64
C GLY A 45 -17.65 9.03 1.05
N GLN A 46 -16.39 9.44 1.09
CA GLN A 46 -15.29 8.71 0.51
C GLN A 46 -14.38 8.11 1.58
N GLY A 47 -13.77 6.96 1.26
CA GLY A 47 -12.72 6.34 2.03
C GLY A 47 -11.58 5.89 1.12
N LEU A 48 -10.56 5.27 1.69
CA LEU A 48 -9.42 4.76 0.96
C LEU A 48 -9.17 3.29 1.27
N VAL A 49 -8.82 2.52 0.25
CA VAL A 49 -8.20 1.20 0.41
C VAL A 49 -6.73 1.33 0.07
N ALA A 50 -5.87 0.88 0.97
CA ALA A 50 -4.42 0.90 0.81
C ALA A 50 -3.89 -0.54 0.78
N PHE A 51 -3.45 -1.00 -0.38
CA PHE A 51 -2.74 -2.26 -0.53
C PHE A 51 -1.25 -1.99 -0.34
N VAL A 52 -0.64 -2.63 0.66
CA VAL A 52 0.74 -2.34 1.07
C VAL A 52 1.65 -3.53 0.75
N GLY A 53 2.65 -3.29 -0.06
CA GLY A 53 3.71 -4.22 -0.38
C GLY A 53 5.05 -3.75 0.20
N VAL A 54 5.83 -4.70 0.71
CA VAL A 54 7.13 -4.47 1.34
C VAL A 54 8.19 -5.24 0.58
N THR A 55 9.32 -4.62 0.34
CA THR A 55 10.48 -5.25 -0.29
C THR A 55 11.67 -5.35 0.68
N HIS A 56 12.70 -6.07 0.26
CA HIS A 56 13.93 -6.21 1.04
C HIS A 56 14.59 -4.85 1.31
N GLY A 57 15.00 -4.61 2.53
CA GLY A 57 15.68 -3.39 2.95
C GLY A 57 14.73 -2.23 3.32
N ASP A 58 13.42 -2.44 3.31
CA ASP A 58 12.46 -1.48 3.85
C ASP A 58 12.57 -1.40 5.38
N ASP A 59 12.22 -0.25 5.93
CA ASP A 59 12.31 0.04 7.36
C ASP A 59 11.07 0.75 7.89
N LEU A 60 11.02 0.90 9.21
CA LEU A 60 9.90 1.55 9.91
C LEU A 60 9.72 3.02 9.51
N ASP A 61 10.81 3.74 9.25
CA ASP A 61 10.74 5.15 8.88
C ASP A 61 10.07 5.35 7.53
N LYS A 62 10.34 4.47 6.57
CA LYS A 62 9.66 4.47 5.26
C LYS A 62 8.17 4.20 5.40
N ALA A 63 7.80 3.21 6.21
CA ALA A 63 6.41 2.88 6.47
C ALA A 63 5.66 4.07 7.08
N ARG A 64 6.25 4.73 8.06
CA ARG A 64 5.67 5.91 8.72
C ARG A 64 5.53 7.10 7.78
N ARG A 65 6.55 7.38 6.98
CA ARG A 65 6.51 8.48 6.00
C ARG A 65 5.44 8.28 4.95
N LEU A 66 5.26 7.05 4.47
CA LEU A 66 4.19 6.75 3.51
C LEU A 66 2.81 6.84 4.13
N ALA A 67 2.65 6.46 5.38
CA ALA A 67 1.39 6.63 6.10
C ALA A 67 1.02 8.12 6.21
N GLU A 68 1.97 8.96 6.59
CA GLU A 68 1.79 10.41 6.67
C GLU A 68 1.47 11.01 5.29
N LYS A 69 2.17 10.57 4.26
CA LYS A 69 1.91 11.01 2.89
C LYS A 69 0.50 10.64 2.44
N LEU A 70 0.08 9.39 2.68
CA LEU A 70 -1.27 8.94 2.34
C LEU A 70 -2.33 9.77 3.06
N TRP A 71 -2.16 10.00 4.34
CA TRP A 71 -3.11 10.74 5.17
C TRP A 71 -3.36 12.16 4.67
N ASN A 72 -2.34 12.81 4.11
CA ASN A 72 -2.38 14.19 3.66
C ASN A 72 -2.49 14.37 2.14
N LEU A 73 -2.53 13.28 1.37
CA LEU A 73 -2.59 13.34 -0.09
C LEU A 73 -3.99 13.80 -0.57
N TRP A 74 -4.02 14.70 -1.52
CA TRP A 74 -5.26 15.25 -2.07
C TRP A 74 -5.87 14.31 -3.12
N VAL A 75 -6.45 13.24 -2.67
CA VAL A 75 -7.07 12.20 -3.51
C VAL A 75 -8.58 12.10 -3.36
N LEU A 76 -9.16 12.83 -2.44
CA LEU A 76 -10.61 12.92 -2.28
C LEU A 76 -11.18 14.05 -3.13
N ALA A 77 -12.50 14.09 -3.25
CA ALA A 77 -13.18 15.12 -4.00
C ALA A 77 -12.83 16.53 -3.48
N ASP A 78 -12.85 17.52 -4.38
CA ASP A 78 -12.59 18.94 -4.07
C ASP A 78 -11.18 19.19 -3.52
N GLU A 79 -10.18 18.43 -4.02
CA GLU A 79 -8.78 18.53 -3.57
C GLU A 79 -8.63 18.37 -2.06
N LYS A 80 -9.38 17.45 -1.47
CA LYS A 80 -9.30 17.13 -0.04
C LYS A 80 -8.46 15.90 0.19
N SER A 81 -7.83 15.86 1.37
CA SER A 81 -7.14 14.67 1.87
C SER A 81 -8.03 13.87 2.80
N ALA A 82 -7.61 12.63 3.11
CA ALA A 82 -8.24 11.85 4.16
C ALA A 82 -8.18 12.57 5.52
N SER A 83 -7.10 13.29 5.78
CA SER A 83 -6.95 14.13 6.97
C SER A 83 -8.01 15.23 7.05
N ASP A 84 -8.28 15.92 5.94
CA ASP A 84 -9.29 16.97 5.90
C ASP A 84 -10.70 16.45 6.19
N MET A 85 -11.01 15.27 5.71
CA MET A 85 -12.35 14.69 5.75
C MET A 85 -12.53 13.62 6.82
N HIS A 86 -11.51 13.31 7.59
CA HIS A 86 -11.49 12.18 8.52
C HIS A 86 -11.95 10.87 7.86
N ALA A 87 -11.49 10.64 6.63
CA ALA A 87 -11.89 9.50 5.83
C ALA A 87 -11.32 8.20 6.40
N PRO A 88 -12.11 7.12 6.49
CA PRO A 88 -11.61 5.83 6.95
C PRO A 88 -10.70 5.19 5.91
N ILE A 89 -9.77 4.37 6.39
CA ILE A 89 -8.79 3.68 5.55
C ILE A 89 -8.80 2.18 5.87
N LEU A 90 -8.92 1.35 4.85
CA LEU A 90 -8.76 -0.10 4.95
C LEU A 90 -7.37 -0.47 4.45
N VAL A 91 -6.54 -1.02 5.33
CA VAL A 91 -5.16 -1.43 5.02
C VAL A 91 -5.09 -2.93 4.80
N ILE A 92 -4.55 -3.32 3.64
CA ILE A 92 -4.44 -4.72 3.23
C ILE A 92 -3.00 -5.01 2.83
N SER A 93 -2.42 -6.08 3.39
CA SER A 93 -1.11 -6.58 2.95
C SER A 93 -1.21 -7.14 1.53
N GLN A 94 -0.26 -6.77 0.65
CA GLN A 94 -0.28 -7.15 -0.75
C GLN A 94 1.16 -7.35 -1.26
N PHE A 95 1.76 -8.50 -0.98
CA PHE A 95 3.13 -8.79 -1.42
C PHE A 95 3.25 -8.86 -2.95
N THR A 96 2.15 -9.16 -3.64
CA THR A 96 2.09 -9.26 -5.09
C THR A 96 2.33 -7.94 -5.82
N LEU A 97 2.37 -6.81 -5.12
CA LEU A 97 2.82 -5.53 -5.68
C LEU A 97 4.30 -5.57 -6.09
N TYR A 98 5.06 -6.55 -5.60
CA TYR A 98 6.44 -6.80 -5.98
C TYR A 98 6.58 -7.98 -6.95
N ALA A 99 5.53 -8.29 -7.69
CA ALA A 99 5.61 -9.26 -8.77
C ALA A 99 6.55 -8.79 -9.87
N ASP A 100 7.49 -9.64 -10.25
CA ASP A 100 8.27 -9.47 -11.47
C ASP A 100 7.62 -10.31 -12.57
N THR A 101 7.14 -9.63 -13.60
CA THR A 101 6.45 -10.23 -14.73
C THR A 101 7.21 -10.01 -16.04
N ALA A 102 8.47 -9.56 -15.98
CA ALA A 102 9.25 -9.17 -17.14
C ALA A 102 9.57 -10.35 -18.09
N LYS A 103 9.68 -11.57 -17.56
CA LYS A 103 10.03 -12.77 -18.35
C LYS A 103 8.96 -13.85 -18.23
N GLY A 104 8.53 -14.38 -19.39
CA GLY A 104 7.65 -15.54 -19.47
C GLY A 104 6.26 -15.29 -18.92
N ARG A 105 5.61 -16.35 -18.47
CA ARG A 105 4.22 -16.35 -18.01
C ARG A 105 4.10 -16.44 -16.49
N ARG A 106 5.15 -16.89 -15.81
CA ARG A 106 5.14 -17.08 -14.36
C ARG A 106 5.69 -15.84 -13.67
N PRO A 107 4.90 -15.14 -12.85
CA PRO A 107 5.41 -14.07 -12.02
C PRO A 107 6.45 -14.59 -11.03
N SER A 108 7.46 -13.78 -10.74
CA SER A 108 8.43 -14.01 -9.66
C SER A 108 8.11 -13.12 -8.47
N TRP A 109 8.22 -13.67 -7.26
CA TRP A 109 7.96 -12.98 -6.01
C TRP A 109 9.24 -12.66 -5.22
N ASN A 110 10.40 -12.84 -5.86
CA ASN A 110 11.71 -12.69 -5.19
C ASN A 110 11.95 -11.31 -4.61
N ALA A 111 11.32 -10.28 -5.18
CA ALA A 111 11.44 -8.91 -4.70
C ALA A 111 10.57 -8.61 -3.46
N ALA A 112 9.59 -9.46 -3.15
CA ALA A 112 8.78 -9.32 -1.95
C ALA A 112 9.58 -9.72 -0.70
N ALA A 113 9.51 -8.90 0.37
CA ALA A 113 10.12 -9.25 1.64
C ALA A 113 9.42 -10.47 2.26
N PRO A 114 10.16 -11.31 3.02
CA PRO A 114 9.54 -12.41 3.75
C PRO A 114 8.56 -11.90 4.80
N GLY A 115 7.57 -12.75 5.15
CA GLY A 115 6.50 -12.38 6.08
C GLY A 115 6.98 -11.86 7.42
N ALA A 116 8.07 -12.43 7.96
CA ALA A 116 8.66 -11.98 9.22
C ALA A 116 9.17 -10.54 9.18
N VAL A 117 9.54 -10.04 8.01
CA VAL A 117 9.95 -8.64 7.80
C VAL A 117 8.75 -7.75 7.43
N ALA A 118 7.87 -8.24 6.55
CA ALA A 118 6.76 -7.46 6.03
C ALA A 118 5.69 -7.18 7.09
N GLN A 119 5.32 -8.16 7.89
CA GLN A 119 4.23 -8.04 8.86
C GLN A 119 4.43 -6.89 9.86
N PRO A 120 5.60 -6.72 10.52
CA PRO A 120 5.82 -5.59 11.41
C PRO A 120 5.75 -4.23 10.71
N LEU A 121 6.22 -4.14 9.46
CA LEU A 121 6.22 -2.91 8.70
C LEU A 121 4.81 -2.49 8.27
N ILE A 122 3.99 -3.44 7.85
CA ILE A 122 2.58 -3.18 7.52
C ILE A 122 1.80 -2.80 8.78
N ALA A 123 2.05 -3.48 9.89
CA ALA A 123 1.46 -3.12 11.18
C ALA A 123 1.86 -1.70 11.61
N ALA A 124 3.12 -1.32 11.40
CA ALA A 124 3.61 0.03 11.68
C ALA A 124 2.96 1.09 10.79
N PHE A 125 2.72 0.77 9.52
CA PHE A 125 2.00 1.65 8.61
C PHE A 125 0.57 1.93 9.11
N ALA A 126 -0.16 0.90 9.47
CA ALA A 126 -1.51 1.04 10.02
C ALA A 126 -1.51 1.79 11.37
N ALA A 127 -0.55 1.48 12.26
CA ALA A 127 -0.41 2.16 13.53
C ALA A 127 -0.09 3.66 13.37
N ALA A 128 0.76 4.01 12.41
CA ALA A 128 1.09 5.40 12.10
C ALA A 128 -0.15 6.18 11.63
N LEU A 129 -0.99 5.59 10.79
CA LEU A 129 -2.26 6.21 10.38
C LEU A 129 -3.19 6.44 11.57
N ARG A 130 -3.30 5.46 12.48
CA ARG A 130 -4.11 5.60 13.70
C ARG A 130 -3.58 6.70 14.61
N GLN A 131 -2.28 6.82 14.75
CA GLN A 131 -1.64 7.89 15.53
C GLN A 131 -1.91 9.28 14.95
N LEU A 132 -2.06 9.38 13.63
CA LEU A 132 -2.43 10.63 12.96
C LEU A 132 -3.92 10.97 13.09
N GLY A 133 -4.72 10.07 13.61
CA GLY A 133 -6.16 10.26 13.84
C GLY A 133 -7.07 9.49 12.89
N ALA A 134 -6.52 8.65 12.02
CA ALA A 134 -7.32 7.88 11.09
C ALA A 134 -8.10 6.75 11.78
N HIS A 135 -9.35 6.53 11.34
CA HIS A 135 -10.03 5.26 11.56
C HIS A 135 -9.47 4.23 10.57
N VAL A 136 -8.78 3.22 11.07
CA VAL A 136 -8.13 2.21 10.25
C VAL A 136 -8.72 0.83 10.55
N GLU A 137 -9.24 0.20 9.51
CA GLU A 137 -9.54 -1.21 9.48
C GLU A 137 -8.43 -1.96 8.72
N ALA A 138 -8.25 -3.24 9.01
CA ALA A 138 -7.20 -4.02 8.40
C ALA A 138 -7.68 -5.43 8.06
N GLY A 139 -7.05 -6.04 7.05
CA GLY A 139 -7.16 -7.47 6.80
C GLY A 139 -6.33 -8.30 7.78
N VAL A 140 -6.19 -9.57 7.49
CA VAL A 140 -5.38 -10.52 8.29
C VAL A 140 -4.14 -10.88 7.48
N PHE A 141 -2.97 -10.56 8.02
CA PHE A 141 -1.70 -10.85 7.35
C PHE A 141 -1.54 -12.37 7.10
N GLY A 142 -1.16 -12.72 5.87
CA GLY A 142 -0.92 -14.10 5.47
C GLY A 142 -2.18 -14.92 5.19
N ALA A 143 -3.37 -14.39 5.42
CA ALA A 143 -4.61 -15.08 5.14
C ALA A 143 -5.01 -14.98 3.67
N HIS A 144 -5.82 -15.93 3.20
CA HIS A 144 -6.51 -15.81 1.93
C HIS A 144 -7.67 -14.84 2.09
N MET A 145 -7.50 -13.65 1.55
CA MET A 145 -8.47 -12.56 1.68
C MET A 145 -9.25 -12.35 0.39
N GLN A 146 -10.56 -12.19 0.53
CA GLN A 146 -11.42 -11.66 -0.52
C GLN A 146 -11.70 -10.20 -0.23
N VAL A 147 -11.29 -9.34 -1.14
CA VAL A 147 -11.44 -7.90 -0.99
C VAL A 147 -12.50 -7.42 -1.95
N GLU A 148 -13.56 -6.85 -1.40
CA GLU A 148 -14.66 -6.26 -2.13
C GLU A 148 -14.61 -4.75 -1.94
N LEU A 149 -14.62 -4.01 -3.03
CA LEU A 149 -14.60 -2.56 -2.96
C LEU A 149 -15.37 -1.95 -4.12
N VAL A 150 -15.88 -0.75 -3.90
CA VAL A 150 -16.41 0.10 -4.97
C VAL A 150 -15.44 1.24 -5.16
N ASN A 151 -14.66 1.17 -6.25
CA ASN A 151 -13.73 2.24 -6.60
C ASN A 151 -14.52 3.48 -7.03
N ASP A 152 -14.41 4.54 -6.27
CA ASP A 152 -14.94 5.84 -6.63
C ASP A 152 -13.93 6.51 -7.55
N GLY A 153 -14.03 6.12 -8.81
CA GLY A 153 -13.02 6.44 -9.82
C GLY A 153 -13.00 7.91 -10.25
N PRO A 154 -11.94 8.30 -10.94
CA PRO A 154 -10.90 7.39 -11.45
C PRO A 154 -9.69 7.20 -10.51
N VAL A 155 -9.79 7.52 -9.23
CA VAL A 155 -8.61 7.60 -8.35
C VAL A 155 -8.12 6.21 -7.94
N THR A 156 -7.03 5.82 -8.57
CA THR A 156 -6.18 4.68 -8.24
C THR A 156 -4.75 5.13 -8.46
N VAL A 157 -3.97 5.23 -7.40
CA VAL A 157 -2.60 5.77 -7.45
C VAL A 157 -1.62 4.86 -6.73
N MET A 158 -0.36 4.87 -7.17
CA MET A 158 0.73 4.16 -6.53
C MET A 158 1.60 5.15 -5.76
N LEU A 159 1.79 4.91 -4.47
CA LEU A 159 2.77 5.61 -3.66
C LEU A 159 3.99 4.72 -3.46
N GLU A 160 5.15 5.32 -3.53
CA GLU A 160 6.44 4.66 -3.27
C GLU A 160 7.31 5.57 -2.39
N GLY A 161 7.99 4.94 -1.45
CA GLY A 161 8.85 5.72 -0.56
C GLY A 161 9.87 4.92 0.20
#